data_cc075f971e177c9234762cbddd2dd76f
#
_entry.id   cc075f971e177c9234762cbddd2dd76f
#
_cell.length_a   1.000
_cell.length_b   1.000
_cell.length_c   1.000
_cell.angle_alpha   90.00
_cell.angle_beta   90.00
_cell.angle_gamma   90.00
#
_symmetry.space_group_name_H-M   'P 1'
#
loop_
_entity.id
_entity.type
_entity.pdbx_description
1 polymer ?
#
loop_
_entity_poly.entity_id
_entity_poly.type
_entity_poly.pdbx_seq_one_letter_code
_entity_poly.pdbx_strand_id
1 'polypeptide(L)'
;MSELPQSNGQRLGVVAVFVENRLEAAPRVNAVLSEYAGIVVGRMGIPYRERNLSVVAVIVDGTNDEIGALTGKLGAIPGVSVKAALRKKNGGEAV
;
A
#
# COMPACT_ATOMS: atom_id res chain seq x y z
N MET A 1 14.88 -15.14 21.28
CA MET A 1 14.58 -15.00 20.78
C MET A 1 14.31 -14.89 20.08
N SER A 2 14.32 -14.95 19.94
CA SER A 2 13.91 -14.74 19.24
C SER A 2 13.57 -14.66 18.56
N GLU A 3 13.30 -14.73 18.22
CA GLU A 3 12.87 -14.65 17.58
C GLU A 3 12.34 -14.36 16.97
N LEU A 4 12.49 -14.20 16.75
CA LEU A 4 11.86 -13.84 16.08
C LEU A 4 11.64 -13.90 15.05
N PRO A 5 11.00 -13.85 14.73
CA PRO A 5 10.54 -14.14 13.80
C PRO A 5 10.70 -13.72 12.67
N GLN A 6 10.88 -13.85 12.20
CA GLN A 6 10.97 -13.47 11.38
C GLN A 6 10.25 -13.44 10.52
N SER A 7 10.12 -13.07 10.16
CA SER A 7 9.27 -12.81 9.34
C SER A 7 9.28 -13.56 8.17
N ASN A 8 9.46 -14.69 8.11
CA ASN A 8 9.36 -15.49 7.07
C ASN A 8 8.71 -14.99 5.88
N GLY A 9 9.28 -14.36 4.95
CA GLY A 9 8.71 -13.86 3.74
C GLY A 9 7.93 -12.59 3.90
N GLN A 10 7.86 -12.05 5.08
CA GLN A 10 7.21 -10.77 5.29
C GLN A 10 8.09 -9.64 4.79
N ARG A 11 7.49 -8.73 4.07
CA ARG A 11 8.20 -7.59 3.53
C ARG A 11 7.57 -6.30 4.05
N LEU A 12 8.43 -5.39 4.43
CA LEU A 12 8.00 -4.06 4.84
C LEU A 12 8.11 -3.15 3.63
N GLY A 13 7.09 -2.38 3.37
CA GLY A 13 7.12 -1.51 2.21
C GLY A 13 6.15 -0.36 2.31
N VAL A 14 6.18 0.46 1.29
CA VAL A 14 5.30 1.61 1.17
C VAL A 14 4.60 1.52 -0.18
N VAL A 15 3.29 1.65 -0.18
CA VAL A 15 2.50 1.64 -1.38
C VAL A 15 1.99 3.06 -1.60
N ALA A 16 2.30 3.63 -2.75
CA ALA A 16 1.82 4.96 -3.10
C ALA A 16 0.63 4.80 -4.03
N VAL A 17 -0.48 5.42 -3.67
CA VAL A 17 -1.72 5.32 -4.42
C VAL A 17 -2.13 6.71 -4.86
N PHE A 18 -2.28 6.90 -6.17
CA PHE A 18 -2.69 8.17 -6.74
C PHE A 18 -4.10 8.02 -7.26
N VAL A 19 -5.03 8.81 -6.75
CA VAL A 19 -6.45 8.64 -7.01
C VAL A 19 -6.98 9.87 -7.72
N GLU A 20 -7.27 9.72 -9.02
CA GLU A 20 -8.01 10.73 -9.76
C GLU A 20 -9.47 10.45 -9.52
N ASN A 21 -10.34 11.30 -9.86
CA ASN A 21 -11.76 11.06 -9.72
C ASN A 21 -12.13 10.54 -8.34
N ARG A 22 -11.71 11.27 -7.32
CA ARG A 22 -11.85 10.83 -5.95
C ARG A 22 -13.27 10.47 -5.54
N LEU A 23 -14.30 11.12 -6.10
CA LEU A 23 -15.67 10.84 -5.66
C LEU A 23 -16.08 9.40 -5.96
N GLU A 24 -15.63 8.87 -7.08
CA GLU A 24 -15.97 7.51 -7.41
C GLU A 24 -14.92 6.52 -6.95
N ALA A 25 -13.67 6.88 -7.04
CA ALA A 25 -12.60 5.94 -6.76
C ALA A 25 -12.29 5.78 -5.28
N ALA A 26 -12.41 6.87 -4.50
CA ALA A 26 -11.99 6.80 -3.11
C ALA A 26 -12.74 5.74 -2.29
N PRO A 27 -14.06 5.58 -2.42
CA PRO A 27 -14.73 4.53 -1.65
C PRO A 27 -14.20 3.14 -2.02
N ARG A 28 -13.87 2.94 -3.28
CA ARG A 28 -13.36 1.64 -3.73
C ARG A 28 -11.95 1.40 -3.19
N VAL A 29 -11.12 2.44 -3.19
CA VAL A 29 -9.79 2.34 -2.60
C VAL A 29 -9.90 2.00 -1.12
N ASN A 30 -10.79 2.68 -0.40
CA ASN A 30 -10.95 2.42 1.02
C ASN A 30 -11.46 1.01 1.29
N ALA A 31 -12.35 0.49 0.44
CA ALA A 31 -12.85 -0.86 0.60
C ALA A 31 -11.74 -1.88 0.43
N VAL A 32 -10.87 -1.69 -0.55
CA VAL A 32 -9.75 -2.59 -0.77
C VAL A 32 -8.78 -2.52 0.40
N LEU A 33 -8.46 -1.32 0.88
CA LEU A 33 -7.55 -1.18 2.01
C LEU A 33 -8.12 -1.84 3.26
N SER A 34 -9.43 -1.77 3.46
CA SER A 34 -10.06 -2.44 4.58
C SER A 34 -9.97 -3.95 4.45
N GLU A 35 -10.12 -4.45 3.25
CA GLU A 35 -10.02 -5.87 3.00
C GLU A 35 -8.62 -6.39 3.36
N TYR A 36 -7.60 -5.56 3.20
CA TYR A 36 -6.22 -5.95 3.50
C TYR A 36 -5.71 -5.34 4.80
N ALA A 37 -6.61 -4.99 5.69
CA ALA A 37 -6.22 -4.33 6.93
C ALA A 37 -5.18 -5.12 7.72
N GLY A 38 -5.16 -6.43 7.55
CA GLY A 38 -4.21 -7.26 8.29
C GLY A 38 -2.75 -6.98 7.95
N ILE A 39 -2.48 -6.43 6.78
CA ILE A 39 -1.10 -6.12 6.41
C ILE A 39 -0.83 -4.61 6.35
N VAL A 40 -1.81 -3.79 6.65
CA VAL A 40 -1.63 -2.34 6.64
C VAL A 40 -1.18 -1.89 8.03
N VAL A 41 0.03 -1.35 8.10
CA VAL A 41 0.59 -0.85 9.35
C VAL A 41 0.06 0.55 9.62
N GLY A 42 -0.06 1.34 8.59
CA GLY A 42 -0.58 2.69 8.72
C GLY A 42 -0.80 3.31 7.35
N ARG A 43 -1.54 4.39 7.33
CA ARG A 43 -1.82 5.04 6.06
C ARG A 43 -2.08 6.52 6.29
N MET A 44 -1.81 7.31 5.27
CA MET A 44 -2.08 8.73 5.30
C MET A 44 -2.58 9.14 3.92
N GLY A 45 -3.72 9.78 3.88
CA GLY A 45 -4.28 10.25 2.61
C GLY A 45 -4.41 11.75 2.62
N ILE A 46 -4.06 12.37 1.51
CA ILE A 46 -4.12 13.82 1.38
C ILE A 46 -4.82 14.16 0.07
N PRO A 47 -5.96 14.87 0.14
CA PRO A 47 -6.54 15.39 -1.09
C PRO A 47 -5.72 16.59 -1.55
N TYR A 48 -5.22 16.53 -2.76
CA TYR A 48 -4.37 17.58 -3.29
C TYR A 48 -5.12 18.30 -4.39
N ARG A 49 -5.86 19.30 -3.99
CA ARG A 49 -6.80 19.95 -4.89
C ARG A 49 -6.15 20.65 -6.05
N GLU A 50 -4.95 21.19 -5.85
CA GLU A 50 -4.25 21.89 -6.91
C GLU A 50 -3.98 21.00 -8.10
N ARG A 51 -3.82 19.72 -7.88
CA ARG A 51 -3.56 18.77 -8.95
C ARG A 51 -4.77 17.89 -9.21
N ASN A 52 -5.87 18.19 -8.55
CA ASN A 52 -7.14 17.48 -8.75
C ASN A 52 -6.99 15.97 -8.53
N LEU A 53 -6.29 15.60 -7.50
CA LEU A 53 -6.15 14.19 -7.17
C LEU A 53 -5.93 14.02 -5.67
N SER A 54 -6.00 12.79 -5.21
CA SER A 54 -5.65 12.45 -3.84
C SER A 54 -4.45 11.51 -3.87
N VAL A 55 -3.63 11.62 -2.86
CA VAL A 55 -2.47 10.73 -2.72
C VAL A 55 -2.62 9.99 -1.40
N VAL A 56 -2.50 8.68 -1.46
CA VAL A 56 -2.57 7.86 -0.25
C VAL A 56 -1.26 7.10 -0.14
N ALA A 57 -0.61 7.24 1.00
CA ALA A 57 0.60 6.48 1.29
C ALA A 57 0.23 5.40 2.30
N VAL A 58 0.58 4.17 2.01
CA VAL A 58 0.21 3.04 2.85
C VAL A 58 1.47 2.28 3.22
N ILE A 59 1.70 2.10 4.51
CA ILE A 59 2.82 1.29 4.98
C ILE A 59 2.30 -0.11 5.17
N VAL A 60 2.94 -1.08 4.55
CA VAL A 60 2.48 -2.47 4.57
C VAL A 60 3.57 -3.38 5.11
N ASP A 61 3.13 -4.46 5.72
CA ASP A 61 4.02 -5.51 6.19
C ASP A 61 3.31 -6.82 5.90
N GLY A 62 3.71 -7.49 4.85
CA GLY A 62 3.05 -8.72 4.42
C GLY A 62 3.90 -9.51 3.47
N THR A 63 3.36 -10.61 3.00
CA THR A 63 4.09 -11.43 2.03
C THR A 63 4.05 -10.77 0.67
N ASN A 64 4.93 -11.21 -0.21
CA ASN A 64 4.90 -10.73 -1.59
C ASN A 64 3.55 -10.97 -2.23
N ASP A 65 2.94 -12.11 -1.96
CA ASP A 65 1.64 -12.43 -2.53
C ASP A 65 0.56 -11.50 -2.01
N GLU A 66 0.58 -11.21 -0.71
CA GLU A 66 -0.40 -10.32 -0.12
C GLU A 66 -0.27 -8.91 -0.65
N ILE A 67 0.96 -8.42 -0.72
CA ILE A 67 1.19 -7.07 -1.22
C ILE A 67 0.85 -6.99 -2.69
N GLY A 68 1.21 -8.03 -3.45
CA GLY A 68 0.86 -8.07 -4.86
C GLY A 68 -0.63 -8.07 -5.10
N ALA A 69 -1.39 -8.81 -4.29
CA ALA A 69 -2.83 -8.83 -4.42
C ALA A 69 -3.43 -7.46 -4.08
N LEU A 70 -2.91 -6.82 -3.04
CA LEU A 70 -3.38 -5.49 -2.67
C LEU A 70 -3.13 -4.49 -3.79
N THR A 71 -1.90 -4.44 -4.29
CA THR A 71 -1.56 -3.46 -5.33
C THR A 71 -2.30 -3.75 -6.61
N GLY A 72 -2.51 -5.03 -6.92
CA GLY A 72 -3.28 -5.41 -8.12
C GLY A 72 -4.72 -4.95 -8.04
N LYS A 73 -5.35 -5.13 -6.88
CA LYS A 73 -6.74 -4.70 -6.72
C LYS A 73 -6.86 -3.19 -6.74
N LEU A 74 -5.91 -2.49 -6.12
CA LEU A 74 -5.94 -1.03 -6.15
C LEU A 74 -5.74 -0.52 -7.56
N GLY A 75 -4.78 -1.09 -8.27
CA GLY A 75 -4.48 -0.62 -9.62
C GLY A 75 -5.56 -0.93 -10.63
N ALA A 76 -6.45 -1.85 -10.32
CA ALA A 76 -7.56 -2.17 -11.20
C ALA A 76 -8.72 -1.18 -11.10
N ILE A 77 -8.71 -0.29 -10.12
CA ILE A 77 -9.77 0.69 -9.96
C ILE A 77 -9.54 1.82 -10.99
N PRO A 78 -10.54 2.15 -11.81
CA PRO A 78 -10.36 3.24 -12.77
C PRO A 78 -9.97 4.54 -12.09
N GLY A 79 -8.97 5.20 -12.63
CA GLY A 79 -8.48 6.46 -12.10
C GLY A 79 -7.46 6.31 -10.98
N VAL A 80 -7.02 5.09 -10.71
CA VAL A 80 -6.07 4.83 -9.63
C VAL A 80 -4.78 4.27 -10.22
N SER A 81 -3.66 4.85 -9.83
CA SER A 81 -2.36 4.29 -10.16
C SER A 81 -1.58 4.01 -8.89
N VAL A 82 -0.75 3.01 -8.93
CA VAL A 82 -0.12 2.46 -7.73
C VAL A 82 1.35 2.19 -7.98
N LYS A 83 2.17 2.52 -7.01
CA LYS A 83 3.59 2.15 -7.02
C LYS A 83 3.96 1.62 -5.65
N ALA A 84 4.74 0.59 -5.60
CA ALA A 84 5.17 0.01 -4.33
C ALA A 84 6.68 0.01 -4.25
N ALA A 85 7.17 0.33 -3.08
CA ALA A 85 8.61 0.25 -2.79
C ALA A 85 8.77 -0.67 -1.60
N LEU A 86 9.42 -1.80 -1.82
CA LEU A 86 9.60 -2.78 -0.77
C LEU A 86 11.03 -2.77 -0.31
N ARG A 87 11.19 -2.85 1.01
CA ARG A 87 12.51 -2.92 1.60
C ARG A 87 13.13 -4.24 1.23
N LYS A 88 14.44 -4.24 1.06
CA LYS A 88 15.12 -5.47 0.74
C LYS A 88 14.97 -6.46 1.86
N LYS A 89 14.74 -7.69 1.45
CA LYS A 89 14.43 -8.72 2.37
C LYS A 89 15.51 -8.93 3.41
N ASN A 90 16.74 -8.89 3.06
CA ASN A 90 17.78 -9.13 3.96
C ASN A 90 18.28 -7.95 4.63
N GLY A 91 17.55 -7.07 4.85
CA GLY A 91 17.87 -6.01 5.55
C GLY A 91 18.79 -5.15 4.98
N GLY A 92 19.02 -5.24 4.06
CA GLY A 92 19.73 -4.48 3.53
C GLY A 92 20.02 -3.29 3.94
N GLU A 93 20.33 -2.57 3.70
CA GLU A 93 20.62 -1.57 4.05
C GLU A 93 20.08 -0.62 4.12
N ALA A 94 20.04 -0.20 4.62
CA ALA A 94 19.42 0.67 4.88
C ALA A 94 19.71 1.82 4.46
N VAL A 95 19.58 2.53 4.44
CA VAL A 95 19.75 3.59 3.97
C VAL A 95 19.93 4.26 4.46
#